data_62180728d482b8d8ce025b77d7c2230f
#
_entry.id   62180728d482b8d8ce025b77d7c2230f
#
_cell.length_a   1.000
_cell.length_b   1.000
_cell.length_c   1.000
_cell.angle_alpha   90.00
_cell.angle_beta   90.00
_cell.angle_gamma   90.00
#
_symmetry.space_group_name_H-M   'P 1'
#
loop_
_entity.id
_entity.type
_entity.pdbx_description
1 polymer ?
#
loop_
_entity_poly.entity_id
_entity_poly.type
_entity_poly.pdbx_seq_one_letter_code
_entity_poly.pdbx_strand_id
1 'polypeptide(L)'
;MACAEAWRGDGEIVASSFGVIPTIGARLARATFAPDLLLSDGEATFHAGCWAVGEPPDGPAEGWVPFRTVFDILAAGRRHVMMGPSQIDRFGNVNISAIGDYARPARQLIGMRGAPGNTVNHPTSYWVPRHQPRAFVPKVDVISGVGYDSAAAAGPAASRFHELRRVVTNLAVLDFRSPDHTMRLVSVHPGVSVADVVAGTGFELAIDGDVPSTRMPTPAELRLIRDVIDPRGLRYGEVP
;
A
#
# COMPACT_ATOMS: atom_id res chain seq x y z
N MET A 1 11.02 5.24 -2.88
CA MET A 1 11.16 4.45 -4.13
C MET A 1 10.24 3.25 -4.17
N ALA A 2 10.34 2.29 -3.25
CA ALA A 2 9.55 1.06 -3.27
C ALA A 2 8.03 1.30 -3.39
N CYS A 3 7.49 2.29 -2.68
CA CYS A 3 6.08 2.68 -2.83
C CYS A 3 5.78 3.23 -4.23
N ALA A 4 6.69 3.99 -4.85
CA ALA A 4 6.47 4.48 -6.22
C ALA A 4 6.41 3.32 -7.24
N GLU A 5 7.29 2.33 -7.09
CA GLU A 5 7.32 1.15 -7.96
C GLU A 5 6.03 0.29 -7.89
N ALA A 6 5.23 0.43 -6.82
CA ALA A 6 3.96 -0.28 -6.72
C ALA A 6 2.94 0.14 -7.79
N TRP A 7 3.02 1.37 -8.28
CA TRP A 7 2.14 1.90 -9.36
C TRP A 7 2.72 1.75 -10.77
N ARG A 8 3.88 1.09 -10.91
CA ARG A 8 4.48 0.90 -12.25
C ARG A 8 3.58 0.02 -13.14
N GLY A 9 3.21 0.56 -14.31
CA GLY A 9 2.40 -0.14 -15.30
C GLY A 9 0.89 -0.06 -15.07
N ASP A 10 0.42 0.73 -14.12
CA ASP A 10 -1.02 0.88 -13.83
C ASP A 10 -1.78 1.67 -14.92
N GLY A 11 -1.08 2.53 -15.67
CA GLY A 11 -1.74 3.40 -16.65
C GLY A 11 -2.64 4.44 -15.99
N GLU A 12 -3.73 4.80 -16.66
CA GLU A 12 -4.74 5.74 -16.17
C GLU A 12 -5.63 5.09 -15.11
N ILE A 13 -5.27 5.29 -13.85
CA ILE A 13 -5.96 4.76 -12.66
C ILE A 13 -5.88 5.76 -11.51
N VAL A 14 -6.86 5.75 -10.62
CA VAL A 14 -6.82 6.55 -9.40
C VAL A 14 -5.81 5.96 -8.42
N ALA A 15 -4.70 6.66 -8.19
CA ALA A 15 -3.71 6.30 -7.20
C ALA A 15 -4.12 6.87 -5.82
N SER A 16 -4.62 6.00 -4.96
CA SER A 16 -5.02 6.37 -3.59
C SER A 16 -3.96 5.91 -2.58
N SER A 17 -3.21 6.86 -2.07
CA SER A 17 -2.12 6.62 -1.12
C SER A 17 -2.49 7.11 0.27
N PHE A 18 -2.39 6.23 1.28
CA PHE A 18 -2.63 6.58 2.68
C PHE A 18 -1.32 6.55 3.47
N GLY A 19 -0.88 7.73 3.91
CA GLY A 19 0.38 7.96 4.60
C GLY A 19 1.31 8.89 3.82
N VAL A 20 2.30 9.47 4.49
CA VAL A 20 3.27 10.40 3.88
C VAL A 20 4.13 9.67 2.84
N ILE A 21 4.73 8.55 3.21
CA ILE A 21 5.61 7.78 2.32
C ILE A 21 4.86 7.24 1.08
N PRO A 22 3.67 6.63 1.20
CA PRO A 22 2.86 6.26 0.03
C PRO A 22 2.50 7.46 -0.86
N THR A 23 2.15 8.61 -0.28
CA THR A 23 1.82 9.82 -1.04
C THR A 23 3.02 10.35 -1.82
N ILE A 24 4.20 10.38 -1.20
CA ILE A 24 5.46 10.68 -1.91
C ILE A 24 5.67 9.69 -3.06
N GLY A 25 5.42 8.40 -2.82
CA GLY A 25 5.54 7.35 -3.83
C GLY A 25 4.64 7.59 -5.05
N ALA A 26 3.34 7.84 -4.83
CA ALA A 26 2.37 8.10 -5.91
C ALA A 26 2.73 9.35 -6.72
N ARG A 27 3.11 10.45 -6.05
CA ARG A 27 3.54 11.69 -6.70
C ARG A 27 4.83 11.51 -7.48
N LEU A 28 5.80 10.77 -6.93
CA LEU A 28 7.04 10.45 -7.64
C LEU A 28 6.78 9.59 -8.88
N ALA A 29 5.92 8.57 -8.76
CA ALA A 29 5.53 7.73 -9.89
C ALA A 29 4.93 8.57 -11.02
N ARG A 30 3.96 9.43 -10.72
CA ARG A 30 3.36 10.34 -11.70
C ARG A 30 4.38 11.29 -12.33
N ALA A 31 5.27 11.87 -11.53
CA ALA A 31 6.28 12.82 -12.01
C ALA A 31 7.39 12.18 -12.85
N THR A 32 7.48 10.84 -12.90
CA THR A 32 8.58 10.14 -13.56
C THR A 32 8.11 9.13 -14.60
N PHE A 33 7.61 7.97 -14.20
CA PHE A 33 7.38 6.81 -15.08
C PHE A 33 5.91 6.42 -15.25
N ALA A 34 4.98 7.07 -14.56
CA ALA A 34 3.55 6.78 -14.62
C ALA A 34 2.73 8.08 -14.73
N PRO A 35 2.93 8.89 -15.80
CA PRO A 35 2.34 10.22 -15.93
C PRO A 35 0.80 10.22 -16.00
N ASP A 36 0.21 9.07 -16.36
CA ASP A 36 -1.23 8.90 -16.49
C ASP A 36 -1.96 8.61 -15.16
N LEU A 37 -1.21 8.47 -14.05
CA LEU A 37 -1.83 8.29 -12.73
C LEU A 37 -2.70 9.49 -12.36
N LEU A 38 -3.92 9.24 -11.92
CA LEU A 38 -4.82 10.27 -11.41
C LEU A 38 -4.56 10.48 -9.91
N LEU A 39 -4.17 11.67 -9.53
CA LEU A 39 -3.96 12.07 -8.14
C LEU A 39 -5.09 12.98 -7.67
N SER A 40 -5.60 12.73 -6.46
CA SER A 40 -6.64 13.56 -5.86
C SER A 40 -6.11 14.40 -4.71
N ASP A 41 -6.87 15.43 -4.32
CA ASP A 41 -6.69 16.21 -3.10
C ASP A 41 -6.98 15.41 -1.81
N GLY A 42 -7.35 14.14 -1.95
CA GLY A 42 -7.78 13.27 -0.85
C GLY A 42 -9.30 13.28 -0.64
N GLU A 43 -10.04 14.09 -1.38
CA GLU A 43 -11.50 14.19 -1.35
C GLU A 43 -12.11 13.74 -2.68
N ALA A 44 -12.40 14.67 -3.58
CA ALA A 44 -13.13 14.37 -4.80
C ALA A 44 -12.59 15.09 -6.06
N THR A 45 -11.54 15.89 -5.94
CA THR A 45 -10.99 16.64 -7.07
C THR A 45 -9.66 16.04 -7.51
N PHE A 46 -9.55 15.70 -8.79
CA PHE A 46 -8.28 15.30 -9.40
C PHE A 46 -7.52 16.53 -9.86
N HIS A 47 -6.22 16.54 -9.65
CA HIS A 47 -5.35 17.66 -9.96
C HIS A 47 -4.19 17.24 -10.86
N ALA A 48 -3.90 18.09 -11.83
CA ALA A 48 -2.71 17.99 -12.65
C ALA A 48 -1.44 18.29 -11.84
N GLY A 49 -0.31 17.79 -12.33
CA GLY A 49 1.00 18.10 -11.77
C GLY A 49 1.34 17.28 -10.52
N CYS A 50 2.24 17.84 -9.75
CA CYS A 50 2.77 17.26 -8.53
C CYS A 50 3.03 18.38 -7.52
N TRP A 51 2.37 18.35 -6.39
CA TRP A 51 2.49 19.33 -5.32
C TRP A 51 3.11 18.75 -4.07
N ALA A 52 3.60 19.58 -3.16
CA ALA A 52 4.26 19.14 -1.96
C ALA A 52 3.29 18.42 -1.00
N VAL A 53 3.76 17.39 -0.31
CA VAL A 53 2.98 16.67 0.70
C VAL A 53 2.67 17.62 1.87
N GLY A 54 1.41 17.67 2.28
CA GLY A 54 0.93 18.56 3.34
C GLY A 54 0.57 19.97 2.86
N GLU A 55 0.69 20.25 1.55
CA GLU A 55 0.22 21.48 0.93
C GLU A 55 -1.02 21.20 0.06
N PRO A 56 -1.89 22.20 -0.14
CA PRO A 56 -2.99 22.10 -1.09
C PRO A 56 -2.46 21.95 -2.52
N PRO A 57 -3.25 21.30 -3.41
CA PRO A 57 -2.90 21.28 -4.83
C PRO A 57 -2.82 22.70 -5.41
N ASP A 58 -1.80 22.94 -6.23
CA ASP A 58 -1.57 24.22 -6.91
C ASP A 58 -1.78 24.16 -8.43
N GLY A 59 -1.99 22.96 -8.97
CA GLY A 59 -2.27 22.74 -10.38
C GLY A 59 -3.75 22.83 -10.74
N PRO A 60 -4.08 22.88 -12.06
CA PRO A 60 -5.46 22.89 -12.52
C PRO A 60 -6.17 21.58 -12.15
N ALA A 61 -7.48 21.68 -11.89
CA ALA A 61 -8.33 20.50 -11.70
C ALA A 61 -8.47 19.74 -13.02
N GLU A 62 -8.19 18.43 -13.00
CA GLU A 62 -8.38 17.52 -14.13
C GLU A 62 -9.79 16.94 -14.16
N GLY A 63 -10.45 16.88 -13.00
CA GLY A 63 -11.80 16.36 -12.89
C GLY A 63 -12.37 16.50 -11.48
N TRP A 64 -13.68 16.43 -11.41
CA TRP A 64 -14.41 16.39 -10.17
C TRP A 64 -15.24 15.11 -10.07
N VAL A 65 -15.07 14.38 -8.98
CA VAL A 65 -15.72 13.11 -8.71
C VAL A 65 -16.54 13.26 -7.44
N PRO A 66 -17.87 13.44 -7.54
CA PRO A 66 -18.72 13.50 -6.36
C PRO A 66 -18.62 12.21 -5.54
N PHE A 67 -18.82 12.31 -4.24
CA PHE A 67 -18.62 11.22 -3.28
C PHE A 67 -19.23 9.87 -3.72
N ARG A 68 -20.40 9.86 -4.35
CA ARG A 68 -21.03 8.64 -4.87
C ARG A 68 -20.23 8.00 -6.00
N THR A 69 -19.69 8.82 -6.90
CA THR A 69 -18.92 8.35 -8.06
C THR A 69 -17.60 7.68 -7.65
N VAL A 70 -17.08 7.99 -6.46
CA VAL A 70 -15.92 7.24 -5.91
C VAL A 70 -16.23 5.75 -5.79
N PHE A 71 -17.47 5.39 -5.39
CA PHE A 71 -17.88 3.98 -5.32
C PHE A 71 -18.04 3.33 -6.69
N ASP A 72 -18.45 4.09 -7.71
CA ASP A 72 -18.52 3.61 -9.10
C ASP A 72 -17.11 3.33 -9.66
N ILE A 73 -16.13 4.19 -9.35
CA ILE A 73 -14.72 3.99 -9.70
C ILE A 73 -14.16 2.74 -9.01
N LEU A 74 -14.47 2.54 -7.73
CA LEU A 74 -14.12 1.34 -6.98
C LEU A 74 -14.69 0.08 -7.63
N ALA A 75 -15.99 0.09 -7.91
CA ALA A 75 -16.69 -1.04 -8.52
C ALA A 75 -16.20 -1.35 -9.94
N ALA A 76 -15.75 -0.32 -10.68
CA ALA A 76 -15.18 -0.46 -12.01
C ALA A 76 -13.70 -0.91 -12.01
N GLY A 77 -13.07 -1.12 -10.84
CA GLY A 77 -11.67 -1.53 -10.75
C GLY A 77 -10.65 -0.46 -11.16
N ARG A 78 -11.05 0.80 -11.25
CA ARG A 78 -10.22 1.93 -11.72
C ARG A 78 -9.45 2.64 -10.61
N ARG A 79 -9.06 1.89 -9.60
CA ARG A 79 -8.30 2.42 -8.46
C ARG A 79 -7.22 1.45 -8.04
N HIS A 80 -6.05 1.97 -7.67
CA HIS A 80 -5.05 1.24 -6.91
C HIS A 80 -4.84 1.96 -5.58
N VAL A 81 -5.12 1.26 -4.49
CA VAL A 81 -4.98 1.81 -3.13
C VAL A 81 -3.73 1.26 -2.46
N MET A 82 -2.98 2.12 -1.76
CA MET A 82 -1.94 1.72 -0.81
C MET A 82 -2.38 2.09 0.60
N MET A 83 -2.68 1.09 1.42
CA MET A 83 -3.22 1.23 2.78
C MET A 83 -2.19 0.83 3.84
N GLY A 84 -2.38 1.31 5.08
CA GLY A 84 -1.56 0.95 6.24
C GLY A 84 -2.31 0.02 7.20
N PRO A 85 -2.09 -1.30 7.17
CA PRO A 85 -2.69 -2.22 8.14
C PRO A 85 -1.98 -2.17 9.50
N SER A 86 -2.73 -2.42 10.57
CA SER A 86 -2.19 -2.64 11.91
C SER A 86 -1.67 -4.07 12.10
N GLN A 87 -2.32 -5.04 11.45
CA GLN A 87 -1.88 -6.42 11.34
C GLN A 87 -2.07 -6.92 9.91
N ILE A 88 -1.16 -7.78 9.46
CA ILE A 88 -1.25 -8.51 8.19
C ILE A 88 -0.77 -9.94 8.42
N ASP A 89 -1.43 -10.92 7.79
CA ASP A 89 -1.00 -12.30 7.83
C ASP A 89 -0.35 -12.75 6.50
N ARG A 90 0.06 -14.02 6.46
CA ARG A 90 0.79 -14.59 5.32
C ARG A 90 0.02 -14.61 4.00
N PHE A 91 -1.32 -14.57 4.04
CA PHE A 91 -2.17 -14.53 2.83
C PHE A 91 -2.60 -13.12 2.46
N GLY A 92 -2.22 -12.13 3.26
CA GLY A 92 -2.57 -10.72 3.05
C GLY A 92 -3.93 -10.33 3.60
N ASN A 93 -4.54 -11.13 4.50
CA ASN A 93 -5.63 -10.62 5.31
C ASN A 93 -5.10 -9.47 6.17
N VAL A 94 -5.86 -8.40 6.28
CA VAL A 94 -5.44 -7.20 7.01
C VAL A 94 -6.44 -6.81 8.07
N ASN A 95 -5.93 -6.27 9.17
CA ASN A 95 -6.71 -5.74 10.26
C ASN A 95 -6.44 -4.25 10.47
N ILE A 96 -7.50 -3.46 10.42
CA ILE A 96 -7.54 -2.05 10.79
C ILE A 96 -8.72 -1.75 11.74
N SER A 97 -9.36 -2.79 12.28
CA SER A 97 -10.61 -2.67 13.05
C SER A 97 -10.41 -2.71 14.56
N ALA A 98 -9.80 -3.78 15.06
CA ALA A 98 -9.64 -3.99 16.51
C ALA A 98 -8.53 -5.00 16.80
N ILE A 99 -7.84 -4.85 17.92
CA ILE A 99 -6.88 -5.82 18.44
C ILE A 99 -7.55 -6.65 19.52
N GLY A 100 -7.42 -7.97 19.45
CA GLY A 100 -8.09 -8.93 20.32
C GLY A 100 -9.50 -9.29 19.84
N ASP A 101 -10.34 -9.76 20.74
CA ASP A 101 -11.73 -10.14 20.44
C ASP A 101 -12.54 -8.94 19.95
N TYR A 102 -13.23 -9.08 18.82
CA TYR A 102 -14.03 -8.00 18.23
C TYR A 102 -15.16 -7.50 19.12
N ALA A 103 -15.78 -8.38 19.91
CA ALA A 103 -16.85 -8.01 20.83
C ALA A 103 -16.35 -7.28 22.09
N ARG A 104 -15.07 -7.53 22.48
CA ARG A 104 -14.40 -6.92 23.63
C ARG A 104 -12.94 -6.61 23.30
N PRO A 105 -12.67 -5.66 22.42
CA PRO A 105 -11.33 -5.43 21.91
C PRO A 105 -10.41 -4.88 23.02
N ALA A 106 -9.18 -5.41 23.08
CA ALA A 106 -8.11 -4.85 23.88
C ALA A 106 -7.73 -3.44 23.39
N ARG A 107 -7.90 -3.18 22.06
CA ARG A 107 -7.71 -1.87 21.44
C ARG A 107 -8.65 -1.70 20.27
N GLN A 108 -9.48 -0.66 20.31
CA GLN A 108 -10.26 -0.23 19.14
C GLN A 108 -9.34 0.53 18.17
N LEU A 109 -9.42 0.19 16.89
CA LEU A 109 -8.75 0.89 15.79
C LEU A 109 -9.77 1.73 15.00
N ILE A 110 -9.45 2.07 13.75
CA ILE A 110 -10.29 2.97 12.93
C ILE A 110 -11.55 2.32 12.34
N GLY A 111 -11.72 1.00 12.49
CA GLY A 111 -12.81 0.23 11.87
C GLY A 111 -12.49 -0.20 10.44
N MET A 112 -13.39 -0.97 9.82
CA MET A 112 -13.16 -1.59 8.51
C MET A 112 -13.02 -0.58 7.37
N ARG A 113 -13.71 0.56 7.46
CA ARG A 113 -13.68 1.60 6.41
C ARG A 113 -13.95 1.00 5.01
N GLY A 114 -13.17 1.41 4.01
CA GLY A 114 -13.24 0.88 2.66
C GLY A 114 -12.45 -0.40 2.40
N ALA A 115 -11.74 -0.96 3.42
CA ALA A 115 -10.84 -2.09 3.21
C ALA A 115 -11.53 -3.34 2.60
N PRO A 116 -12.75 -3.75 3.00
CA PRO A 116 -13.41 -4.89 2.37
C PRO A 116 -13.65 -4.66 0.88
N GLY A 117 -14.16 -3.50 0.50
CA GLY A 117 -14.43 -3.14 -0.89
C GLY A 117 -13.14 -2.99 -1.71
N ASN A 118 -12.10 -2.41 -1.13
CA ASN A 118 -10.80 -2.24 -1.79
C ASN A 118 -10.21 -3.59 -2.19
N THR A 119 -10.13 -4.53 -1.27
CA THR A 119 -9.43 -5.80 -1.50
C THR A 119 -10.16 -6.76 -2.46
N VAL A 120 -11.46 -6.59 -2.69
CA VAL A 120 -12.23 -7.47 -3.62
C VAL A 120 -12.46 -6.85 -5.01
N ASN A 121 -12.31 -5.53 -5.17
CA ASN A 121 -12.72 -4.86 -6.41
C ASN A 121 -11.56 -4.34 -7.26
N HIS A 122 -10.38 -4.12 -6.71
CA HIS A 122 -9.28 -3.48 -7.45
C HIS A 122 -7.92 -3.74 -6.82
N PRO A 123 -6.82 -3.44 -7.53
CA PRO A 123 -5.46 -3.59 -7.02
C PRO A 123 -5.26 -2.90 -5.68
N THR A 124 -4.65 -3.63 -4.75
CA THR A 124 -4.36 -3.16 -3.39
C THR A 124 -2.91 -3.43 -3.04
N SER A 125 -2.24 -2.43 -2.48
CA SER A 125 -0.92 -2.54 -1.87
C SER A 125 -0.95 -2.08 -0.42
N TYR A 126 0.08 -2.44 0.33
CA TYR A 126 0.18 -2.08 1.74
C TYR A 126 1.49 -1.36 2.05
N TRP A 127 1.41 -0.38 2.95
CA TRP A 127 2.55 0.26 3.57
C TRP A 127 2.56 -0.04 5.07
N VAL A 128 3.62 -0.67 5.56
CA VAL A 128 3.81 -1.00 6.98
C VAL A 128 5.10 -0.34 7.48
N PRO A 129 5.02 0.84 8.12
CA PRO A 129 6.19 1.64 8.49
C PRO A 129 7.11 0.96 9.54
N ARG A 130 6.59 -0.04 10.25
CA ARG A 130 7.33 -0.82 11.25
C ARG A 130 7.13 -2.31 11.03
N HIS A 131 8.09 -2.94 10.37
CA HIS A 131 8.11 -4.38 10.15
C HIS A 131 8.47 -5.09 11.47
N GLN A 132 7.51 -5.71 12.10
CA GLN A 132 7.68 -6.34 13.40
C GLN A 132 6.61 -7.40 13.66
N PRO A 133 6.85 -8.41 14.56
CA PRO A 133 5.94 -9.55 14.74
C PRO A 133 4.52 -9.17 15.18
N ARG A 134 4.31 -8.03 15.82
CA ARG A 134 2.95 -7.56 16.18
C ARG A 134 2.16 -7.02 14.99
N ALA A 135 2.84 -6.67 13.88
CA ALA A 135 2.20 -6.25 12.64
C ALA A 135 2.08 -7.41 11.65
N PHE A 136 3.12 -8.26 11.56
CA PHE A 136 3.16 -9.47 10.73
C PHE A 136 2.81 -10.67 11.60
N VAL A 137 1.52 -11.00 11.68
CA VAL A 137 0.97 -11.99 12.62
C VAL A 137 0.61 -13.29 11.91
N PRO A 138 0.68 -14.46 12.58
CA PRO A 138 0.24 -15.74 11.98
C PRO A 138 -1.21 -15.70 11.50
N LYS A 139 -2.06 -14.95 12.20
CA LYS A 139 -3.46 -14.72 11.88
C LYS A 139 -3.88 -13.37 12.43
N VAL A 140 -4.58 -12.56 11.62
CA VAL A 140 -5.13 -11.28 12.09
C VAL A 140 -6.28 -11.48 13.06
N ASP A 141 -6.43 -10.60 14.04
CA ASP A 141 -7.51 -10.71 15.04
C ASP A 141 -8.89 -10.45 14.39
N VAL A 142 -8.95 -9.53 13.44
CA VAL A 142 -10.16 -9.20 12.68
C VAL A 142 -9.80 -9.02 11.20
N ILE A 143 -10.54 -9.65 10.30
CA ILE A 143 -10.36 -9.47 8.86
C ILE A 143 -11.12 -8.21 8.43
N SER A 144 -10.40 -7.12 8.24
CA SER A 144 -10.95 -5.86 7.69
C SER A 144 -10.87 -5.83 6.16
N GLY A 145 -9.83 -6.42 5.58
CA GLY A 145 -9.66 -6.65 4.15
C GLY A 145 -9.19 -8.07 3.92
N VAL A 146 -9.72 -8.73 2.89
CA VAL A 146 -9.46 -10.15 2.62
C VAL A 146 -8.11 -10.38 1.97
N GLY A 147 -7.43 -11.43 2.38
CA GLY A 147 -6.29 -12.03 1.70
C GLY A 147 -6.73 -13.11 0.71
N TYR A 148 -5.76 -13.77 0.08
CA TYR A 148 -6.03 -14.76 -0.97
C TYR A 148 -6.82 -15.97 -0.49
N ASP A 149 -6.55 -16.51 0.70
CA ASP A 149 -7.29 -17.61 1.31
C ASP A 149 -8.74 -17.25 1.61
N SER A 150 -8.95 -16.09 2.22
CA SER A 150 -10.28 -15.60 2.59
C SER A 150 -11.11 -15.22 1.36
N ALA A 151 -10.49 -14.63 0.32
CA ALA A 151 -11.16 -14.31 -0.93
C ALA A 151 -11.57 -15.60 -1.67
N ALA A 152 -10.70 -16.61 -1.71
CA ALA A 152 -11.01 -17.92 -2.29
C ALA A 152 -12.16 -18.63 -1.54
N ALA A 153 -12.13 -18.62 -0.21
CA ALA A 153 -13.18 -19.21 0.63
C ALA A 153 -14.53 -18.51 0.47
N ALA A 154 -14.54 -17.18 0.24
CA ALA A 154 -15.76 -16.40 -0.01
C ALA A 154 -16.31 -16.60 -1.45
N GLY A 155 -15.54 -17.23 -2.33
CA GLY A 155 -15.97 -17.61 -3.67
C GLY A 155 -15.73 -16.57 -4.76
N PRO A 156 -16.25 -16.81 -6.00
CA PRO A 156 -15.90 -16.02 -7.18
C PRO A 156 -16.20 -14.52 -7.08
N ALA A 157 -17.22 -14.14 -6.33
CA ALA A 157 -17.59 -12.73 -6.15
C ALA A 157 -16.49 -11.93 -5.40
N ALA A 158 -15.76 -12.58 -4.49
CA ALA A 158 -14.69 -11.96 -3.73
C ALA A 158 -13.31 -12.12 -4.39
N SER A 159 -13.10 -13.18 -5.19
CA SER A 159 -11.80 -13.49 -5.77
C SER A 159 -11.61 -12.99 -7.21
N ARG A 160 -12.69 -12.65 -7.93
CA ARG A 160 -12.66 -12.30 -9.36
C ARG A 160 -11.75 -11.13 -9.70
N PHE A 161 -11.71 -10.10 -8.87
CA PHE A 161 -10.90 -8.90 -9.06
C PHE A 161 -9.92 -8.68 -7.90
N HIS A 162 -9.79 -9.68 -7.05
CA HIS A 162 -8.87 -9.64 -5.92
C HIS A 162 -7.43 -9.67 -6.41
N GLU A 163 -6.69 -8.61 -6.09
CA GLU A 163 -5.29 -8.47 -6.45
C GLU A 163 -4.52 -7.71 -5.36
N LEU A 164 -3.70 -8.44 -4.60
CA LEU A 164 -2.74 -7.84 -3.69
C LEU A 164 -1.38 -7.78 -4.39
N ARG A 165 -0.85 -6.57 -4.59
CA ARG A 165 0.37 -6.37 -5.39
C ARG A 165 1.64 -6.33 -4.59
N ARG A 166 1.70 -5.46 -3.58
CA ARG A 166 2.92 -5.22 -2.81
C ARG A 166 2.60 -4.98 -1.34
N VAL A 167 3.51 -5.44 -0.50
CA VAL A 167 3.66 -4.99 0.89
C VAL A 167 5.02 -4.31 0.98
N VAL A 168 5.02 -3.01 1.21
CA VAL A 168 6.24 -2.23 1.38
C VAL A 168 6.38 -1.91 2.86
N THR A 169 7.58 -2.12 3.41
CA THR A 169 7.87 -1.86 4.82
C THR A 169 9.11 -0.97 4.96
N ASN A 170 9.53 -0.68 6.18
CA ASN A 170 10.82 -0.05 6.45
C ASN A 170 12.03 -1.00 6.24
N LEU A 171 11.81 -2.31 6.11
CA LEU A 171 12.88 -3.31 5.91
C LEU A 171 12.92 -3.87 4.50
N ALA A 172 11.77 -4.09 3.86
CA ALA A 172 11.68 -4.92 2.66
C ALA A 172 10.50 -4.56 1.76
N VAL A 173 10.51 -5.15 0.57
CA VAL A 173 9.38 -5.26 -0.34
C VAL A 173 8.96 -6.71 -0.42
N LEU A 174 7.66 -6.98 -0.25
CA LEU A 174 7.07 -8.31 -0.34
C LEU A 174 5.92 -8.32 -1.35
N ASP A 175 5.54 -9.50 -1.83
CA ASP A 175 4.37 -9.73 -2.69
C ASP A 175 3.69 -11.07 -2.36
N PHE A 176 2.71 -11.47 -3.18
CA PHE A 176 1.94 -12.71 -3.04
C PHE A 176 2.04 -13.59 -4.30
N ARG A 177 3.17 -13.53 -5.01
CA ARG A 177 3.39 -14.28 -6.26
C ARG A 177 4.00 -15.66 -6.05
N SER A 178 3.95 -16.20 -4.82
CA SER A 178 4.21 -17.62 -4.56
C SER A 178 3.10 -18.49 -5.17
N PRO A 179 3.35 -19.79 -5.43
CA PRO A 179 2.35 -20.68 -6.05
C PRO A 179 1.03 -20.80 -5.25
N ASP A 180 1.10 -20.66 -3.93
CA ASP A 180 -0.02 -20.74 -2.99
C ASP A 180 -0.51 -19.36 -2.51
N HIS A 181 -0.03 -18.28 -3.14
CA HIS A 181 -0.32 -16.91 -2.77
C HIS A 181 0.04 -16.55 -1.32
N THR A 182 1.01 -17.22 -0.72
CA THR A 182 1.60 -16.77 0.54
C THR A 182 2.56 -15.62 0.32
N MET A 183 2.77 -14.82 1.36
CA MET A 183 3.66 -13.66 1.30
C MET A 183 5.09 -14.07 1.00
N ARG A 184 5.68 -13.45 -0.04
CA ARG A 184 7.01 -13.72 -0.56
C ARG A 184 7.92 -12.50 -0.40
N LEU A 185 9.16 -12.73 0.00
CA LEU A 185 10.19 -11.68 0.07
C LEU A 185 10.73 -11.39 -1.33
N VAL A 186 10.57 -10.14 -1.78
CA VAL A 186 11.00 -9.69 -3.13
C VAL A 186 12.37 -9.01 -3.08
N SER A 187 12.57 -8.12 -2.11
CA SER A 187 13.86 -7.43 -1.92
C SER A 187 13.99 -6.91 -0.50
N VAL A 188 15.22 -6.73 -0.04
CA VAL A 188 15.53 -6.06 1.24
C VAL A 188 16.04 -4.64 0.98
N HIS A 189 15.77 -3.72 1.90
CA HIS A 189 16.30 -2.36 1.77
C HIS A 189 17.81 -2.31 2.05
N PRO A 190 18.54 -1.35 1.48
CA PRO A 190 19.99 -1.23 1.72
C PRO A 190 20.34 -1.21 3.21
N GLY A 191 21.26 -2.06 3.60
CA GLY A 191 21.70 -2.21 5.00
C GLY A 191 20.83 -3.16 5.85
N VAL A 192 19.77 -3.74 5.28
CA VAL A 192 18.93 -4.74 5.94
C VAL A 192 19.30 -6.14 5.45
N SER A 193 19.37 -7.10 6.35
CA SER A 193 19.54 -8.52 6.01
C SER A 193 18.22 -9.26 5.86
N VAL A 194 18.23 -10.38 5.13
CA VAL A 194 17.08 -11.30 5.07
C VAL A 194 16.70 -11.79 6.46
N ALA A 195 17.70 -12.04 7.32
CA ALA A 195 17.48 -12.48 8.69
C ALA A 195 16.70 -11.46 9.54
N ASP A 196 16.94 -10.15 9.34
CA ASP A 196 16.20 -9.08 10.03
C ASP A 196 14.71 -9.10 9.63
N VAL A 197 14.42 -9.33 8.34
CA VAL A 197 13.04 -9.42 7.83
C VAL A 197 12.34 -10.64 8.41
N VAL A 198 13.00 -11.80 8.39
CA VAL A 198 12.45 -13.06 8.94
C VAL A 198 12.19 -12.91 10.45
N ALA A 199 13.12 -12.33 11.20
CA ALA A 199 12.96 -12.09 12.64
C ALA A 199 11.80 -11.13 12.96
N GLY A 200 11.51 -10.18 12.04
CA GLY A 200 10.39 -9.25 12.14
C GLY A 200 9.03 -9.83 11.73
N THR A 201 8.99 -11.07 11.20
CA THR A 201 7.78 -11.70 10.64
C THR A 201 7.31 -12.83 11.53
N GLY A 202 6.03 -12.81 11.94
CA GLY A 202 5.44 -13.83 12.82
C GLY A 202 4.97 -15.11 12.11
N PHE A 203 5.34 -15.30 10.82
CA PHE A 203 5.03 -16.48 10.01
C PHE A 203 6.16 -16.75 9.02
N GLU A 204 6.13 -17.91 8.39
CA GLU A 204 7.10 -18.31 7.37
C GLU A 204 6.88 -17.51 6.08
N LEU A 205 7.95 -16.87 5.57
CA LEU A 205 7.97 -16.18 4.28
C LEU A 205 8.42 -17.13 3.17
N ALA A 206 7.79 -17.03 2.01
CA ALA A 206 8.35 -17.63 0.81
C ALA A 206 9.60 -16.83 0.38
N ILE A 207 10.72 -17.51 0.20
CA ILE A 207 12.00 -16.92 -0.22
C ILE A 207 12.54 -17.73 -1.38
N ASP A 208 12.59 -17.14 -2.57
CA ASP A 208 13.02 -17.77 -3.81
C ASP A 208 14.47 -17.36 -4.14
N GLY A 209 15.43 -18.22 -3.88
CA GLY A 209 16.84 -17.99 -4.22
C GLY A 209 17.46 -16.76 -3.53
N ASP A 210 18.32 -16.05 -4.26
CA ASP A 210 18.99 -14.86 -3.76
C ASP A 210 18.04 -13.65 -3.75
N VAL A 211 17.90 -13.01 -2.58
CA VAL A 211 17.06 -11.82 -2.41
C VAL A 211 17.87 -10.55 -2.73
N PRO A 212 17.47 -9.79 -3.77
CA PRO A 212 18.21 -8.59 -4.16
C PRO A 212 17.97 -7.43 -3.18
N SER A 213 18.87 -6.45 -3.22
CA SER A 213 18.65 -5.16 -2.57
C SER A 213 17.66 -4.32 -3.37
N THR A 214 16.75 -3.63 -2.67
CA THR A 214 15.82 -2.67 -3.27
C THR A 214 16.60 -1.55 -3.94
N ARG A 215 16.22 -1.20 -5.17
CA ARG A 215 16.88 -0.15 -5.93
C ARG A 215 16.86 1.19 -5.19
N MET A 216 18.00 1.86 -5.21
CA MET A 216 18.11 3.23 -4.71
C MET A 216 17.50 4.24 -5.68
N PRO A 217 17.02 5.39 -5.18
CA PRO A 217 16.58 6.49 -6.06
C PRO A 217 17.78 7.06 -6.85
N THR A 218 17.53 7.46 -8.08
CA THR A 218 18.49 8.23 -8.87
C THR A 218 18.67 9.64 -8.29
N PRO A 219 19.76 10.35 -8.66
CA PRO A 219 19.93 11.76 -8.23
C PRO A 219 18.77 12.66 -8.65
N ALA A 220 18.14 12.41 -9.80
CA ALA A 220 16.98 13.18 -10.25
C ALA A 220 15.74 12.89 -9.39
N GLU A 221 15.47 11.63 -9.08
CA GLU A 221 14.38 11.23 -8.18
C GLU A 221 14.58 11.76 -6.75
N LEU A 222 15.82 11.78 -6.25
CA LEU A 222 16.13 12.37 -4.95
C LEU A 222 15.85 13.87 -4.92
N ARG A 223 16.20 14.61 -5.98
CA ARG A 223 15.86 16.04 -6.10
C ARG A 223 14.36 16.23 -6.11
N LEU A 224 13.61 15.48 -6.93
CA LEU A 224 12.14 15.55 -6.94
C LEU A 224 11.55 15.32 -5.54
N ILE A 225 12.02 14.29 -4.84
CA ILE A 225 11.54 13.99 -3.49
C ILE A 225 11.84 15.14 -2.53
N ARG A 226 13.07 15.64 -2.52
CA ARG A 226 13.55 16.59 -1.50
C ARG A 226 13.12 18.04 -1.75
N ASP A 227 13.08 18.44 -3.03
CA ASP A 227 12.92 19.84 -3.39
C ASP A 227 11.48 20.17 -3.83
N VAL A 228 10.72 19.16 -4.31
CA VAL A 228 9.38 19.37 -4.87
C VAL A 228 8.30 18.64 -4.05
N ILE A 229 8.46 17.31 -3.87
CA ILE A 229 7.38 16.48 -3.32
C ILE A 229 7.32 16.58 -1.79
N ASP A 230 8.46 16.56 -1.12
CA ASP A 230 8.55 16.60 0.35
C ASP A 230 9.67 17.54 0.82
N PRO A 231 9.62 18.83 0.47
CA PRO A 231 10.64 19.82 0.86
C PRO A 231 10.70 20.02 2.38
N ARG A 232 9.61 19.77 3.09
CA ARG A 232 9.52 19.88 4.56
C ARG A 232 10.06 18.64 5.30
N GLY A 233 10.38 17.54 4.59
CA GLY A 233 10.91 16.33 5.19
C GLY A 233 9.91 15.57 6.06
N LEU A 234 8.60 15.67 5.76
CA LEU A 234 7.53 15.00 6.53
C LEU A 234 7.72 13.47 6.59
N ARG A 235 8.40 12.88 5.58
CA ARG A 235 8.78 11.46 5.55
C ARG A 235 9.52 10.98 6.80
N TYR A 236 10.31 11.85 7.44
CA TYR A 236 11.09 11.48 8.63
C TYR A 236 10.24 11.24 9.88
N GLY A 237 8.98 11.69 9.88
CA GLY A 237 8.05 11.43 10.97
C GLY A 237 7.32 10.09 10.87
N GLU A 238 7.35 9.42 9.71
CA GLU A 238 6.59 8.19 9.48
C GLU A 238 7.44 6.91 9.64
N VAL A 239 8.73 7.00 9.39
CA VAL A 239 9.67 5.87 9.55
C VAL A 239 10.54 6.11 10.78
N PRO A 240 10.72 5.10 11.66
CA PRO A 240 11.55 5.22 12.87
C PRO A 240 13.03 5.44 12.56
#